data_7d0a3baf3c729c1a07b125626acf7632
#
_entry.id   7d0a3baf3c729c1a07b125626acf7632
#
_cell.length_a   1.000
_cell.length_b   1.000
_cell.length_c   1.000
_cell.angle_alpha   90.00
_cell.angle_beta   90.00
_cell.angle_gamma   90.00
#
_symmetry.space_group_name_H-M   'P 1'
#
loop_
_entity.id
_entity.type
_entity.pdbx_description
1 polymer ?
#
loop_
_entity_poly.entity_id
_entity_poly.type
_entity_poly.pdbx_seq_one_letter_code
_entity_poly.pdbx_strand_id
1 'polypeptide(L)'
;MKSKAFLWAARIIPVLMLAGSISALAQDSRHTKLSGLVNAYSPQTTTGPYEIRGPWSLELKGRSGKANFSAALNMELSDGWVLTKNNGDFDPNARGAHTHHVTLVNGDVTLVSGGFQVSGTATITVNGSPAPISPSPLVIVVTGGTDVAFSNVALTFGSPGSNHFGTEALPGVVRRVEK
;
A
#
# COMPACT_ATOMS: atom_id res chain seq x y z
N MET A 1 -5.03 43.98 -55.80
CA MET A 1 -5.15 42.73 -55.06
C MET A 1 -4.70 42.99 -53.62
N LYS A 2 -5.61 43.01 -52.64
CA LYS A 2 -5.30 43.31 -51.23
C LYS A 2 -5.33 41.95 -50.45
N SER A 3 -4.18 41.50 -50.00
CA SER A 3 -4.01 40.29 -49.18
C SER A 3 -4.47 40.59 -47.74
N LYS A 4 -5.45 39.84 -47.23
CA LYS A 4 -5.89 39.93 -45.80
C LYS A 4 -5.09 38.87 -45.04
N ALA A 5 -4.20 39.35 -44.15
CA ALA A 5 -3.53 38.51 -43.16
C ALA A 5 -4.51 38.12 -42.07
N PHE A 6 -4.73 36.84 -41.88
CA PHE A 6 -5.58 36.29 -40.80
C PHE A 6 -4.69 36.04 -39.58
N LEU A 7 -4.83 36.90 -38.55
CA LEU A 7 -4.18 36.70 -37.27
C LEU A 7 -4.95 35.61 -36.47
N TRP A 8 -4.31 34.44 -36.28
CA TRP A 8 -4.77 33.45 -35.31
C TRP A 8 -4.28 33.86 -33.93
N ALA A 9 -5.18 34.33 -33.10
CA ALA A 9 -4.92 34.52 -31.67
C ALA A 9 -5.05 33.17 -30.95
N ALA A 10 -3.93 32.57 -30.63
CA ALA A 10 -3.89 31.39 -29.76
C ALA A 10 -4.34 31.81 -28.35
N ARG A 11 -5.55 31.38 -27.96
CA ARG A 11 -6.02 31.48 -26.58
C ARG A 11 -5.30 30.43 -25.74
N ILE A 12 -4.30 30.86 -24.99
CA ILE A 12 -3.67 30.07 -23.91
C ILE A 12 -4.70 30.04 -22.77
N ILE A 13 -5.34 28.89 -22.57
CA ILE A 13 -6.17 28.63 -21.42
C ILE A 13 -5.19 28.29 -20.28
N PRO A 14 -5.13 29.07 -19.20
CA PRO A 14 -4.34 28.65 -18.04
C PRO A 14 -5.02 27.43 -17.43
N VAL A 15 -4.36 26.29 -17.49
CA VAL A 15 -4.70 25.12 -16.66
C VAL A 15 -4.38 25.51 -15.23
N LEU A 16 -5.40 25.94 -14.51
CA LEU A 16 -5.32 26.16 -13.07
C LEU A 16 -5.18 24.77 -12.43
N MET A 17 -3.95 24.39 -12.12
CA MET A 17 -3.68 23.19 -11.33
C MET A 17 -4.32 23.38 -9.96
N LEU A 18 -5.33 22.57 -9.65
CA LEU A 18 -5.91 22.43 -8.31
C LEU A 18 -4.88 21.73 -7.41
N ALA A 19 -3.84 22.45 -7.02
CA ALA A 19 -2.83 21.99 -6.06
C ALA A 19 -3.27 22.21 -4.59
N GLY A 20 -4.56 22.54 -4.37
CA GLY A 20 -5.01 23.11 -3.10
C GLY A 20 -5.37 22.16 -1.97
N SER A 21 -5.53 20.86 -2.20
CA SER A 21 -6.19 20.01 -1.21
C SER A 21 -5.27 19.14 -0.35
N ILE A 22 -4.00 19.00 -0.71
CA ILE A 22 -3.07 18.10 0.00
C ILE A 22 -2.30 18.83 1.12
N SER A 23 -2.16 20.14 1.02
CA SER A 23 -1.48 20.96 2.04
C SER A 23 -2.20 20.96 3.40
N ALA A 24 -3.49 20.64 3.44
CA ALA A 24 -4.26 20.64 4.68
C ALA A 24 -3.94 19.47 5.62
N LEU A 25 -3.50 18.33 5.09
CA LEU A 25 -3.12 17.18 5.92
C LEU A 25 -1.76 17.36 6.59
N ALA A 26 -0.87 18.15 6.00
CA ALA A 26 0.47 18.39 6.55
C ALA A 26 0.49 19.52 7.60
N GLN A 27 -0.57 20.30 7.74
CA GLN A 27 -0.60 21.50 8.59
C GLN A 27 -1.30 21.29 9.94
N ASP A 28 -2.09 20.22 10.10
CA ASP A 28 -2.74 19.92 11.39
C ASP A 28 -1.73 19.20 12.30
N SER A 29 -1.51 19.75 13.50
CA SER A 29 -0.63 19.18 14.53
C SER A 29 -1.21 17.88 15.15
N ARG A 30 -2.35 17.40 14.64
CA ARG A 30 -3.02 16.20 15.10
C ARG A 30 -2.45 14.95 14.45
N HIS A 31 -2.45 13.88 15.21
CA HIS A 31 -2.17 12.55 14.70
C HIS A 31 -3.32 12.13 13.78
N THR A 32 -3.02 11.85 12.51
CA THR A 32 -4.01 11.30 11.58
C THR A 32 -3.77 9.81 11.45
N LYS A 33 -4.80 9.02 11.74
CA LYS A 33 -4.75 7.56 11.60
C LYS A 33 -5.63 7.11 10.44
N LEU A 34 -5.04 6.35 9.55
CA LEU A 34 -5.73 5.68 8.45
C LEU A 34 -5.77 4.18 8.73
N SER A 35 -6.83 3.52 8.33
CA SER A 35 -6.91 2.07 8.39
C SER A 35 -7.73 1.50 7.23
N GLY A 36 -7.49 0.24 6.91
CA GLY A 36 -8.17 -0.39 5.80
C GLY A 36 -7.84 -1.86 5.65
N LEU A 37 -8.00 -2.37 4.45
CA LEU A 37 -7.75 -3.76 4.09
C LEU A 37 -6.84 -3.84 2.87
N VAL A 38 -5.93 -4.80 2.89
CA VAL A 38 -5.25 -5.33 1.70
C VAL A 38 -6.07 -6.50 1.19
N ASN A 39 -6.23 -6.57 -0.13
CA ASN A 39 -6.75 -7.74 -0.82
C ASN A 39 -6.00 -7.82 -2.16
N ALA A 40 -5.06 -8.72 -2.24
CA ALA A 40 -4.09 -8.80 -3.31
C ALA A 40 -3.84 -10.26 -3.71
N TYR A 41 -3.20 -10.41 -4.84
CA TYR A 41 -2.69 -11.66 -5.36
C TYR A 41 -1.23 -11.49 -5.73
N SER A 42 -0.40 -12.43 -5.34
CA SER A 42 1.05 -12.35 -5.56
C SER A 42 1.49 -13.53 -6.44
N PRO A 43 1.32 -13.43 -7.76
CA PRO A 43 1.60 -14.54 -8.69
C PRO A 43 3.10 -14.76 -8.92
N GLN A 44 3.92 -13.74 -8.70
CA GLN A 44 5.35 -13.75 -9.03
C GLN A 44 6.22 -13.84 -7.78
N THR A 45 6.10 -14.95 -7.05
CA THR A 45 6.96 -15.22 -5.90
C THR A 45 7.67 -16.56 -6.07
N THR A 46 8.79 -16.74 -5.38
CA THR A 46 9.52 -18.02 -5.36
C THR A 46 8.75 -19.14 -4.67
N THR A 47 7.79 -18.79 -3.82
CA THR A 47 7.04 -19.72 -2.96
C THR A 47 5.53 -19.67 -3.19
N GLY A 48 5.04 -18.73 -4.00
CA GLY A 48 3.62 -18.55 -4.33
C GLY A 48 3.19 -19.29 -5.57
N PRO A 49 2.00 -18.97 -6.13
CA PRO A 49 1.21 -17.75 -5.89
C PRO A 49 0.41 -17.76 -4.60
N TYR A 50 0.24 -16.58 -4.00
CA TYR A 50 -0.54 -16.40 -2.78
C TYR A 50 -1.70 -15.43 -2.98
N GLU A 51 -2.84 -15.74 -2.38
CA GLU A 51 -3.82 -14.72 -2.01
C GLU A 51 -3.39 -14.07 -0.70
N ILE A 52 -3.41 -12.74 -0.66
CA ILE A 52 -2.93 -11.93 0.47
C ILE A 52 -4.06 -11.05 0.95
N ARG A 53 -4.50 -11.22 2.20
CA ARG A 53 -5.62 -10.45 2.76
C ARG A 53 -5.30 -10.02 4.18
N GLY A 54 -5.76 -8.83 4.55
CA GLY A 54 -5.70 -8.46 5.95
C GLY A 54 -5.83 -6.98 6.25
N PRO A 55 -6.05 -6.64 7.52
CA PRO A 55 -6.13 -5.27 7.98
C PRO A 55 -4.77 -4.60 8.04
N TRP A 56 -4.79 -3.30 7.83
CA TRP A 56 -3.64 -2.43 8.04
C TRP A 56 -4.05 -1.13 8.75
N SER A 57 -3.08 -0.50 9.39
CA SER A 57 -3.20 0.85 9.95
C SER A 57 -1.93 1.66 9.71
N LEU A 58 -2.11 2.96 9.52
CA LEU A 58 -1.05 3.94 9.33
C LEU A 58 -1.33 5.16 10.18
N GLU A 59 -0.40 5.55 11.03
CA GLU A 59 -0.46 6.74 11.87
C GLU A 59 0.56 7.77 11.39
N LEU A 60 0.06 8.91 10.89
CA LEU A 60 0.89 10.05 10.54
C LEU A 60 1.19 10.87 11.81
N LYS A 61 2.46 11.12 12.10
CA LYS A 61 2.90 11.83 13.30
C LYS A 61 2.98 13.36 13.07
N GLY A 62 1.88 13.96 12.67
CA GLY A 62 1.76 15.40 12.53
C GLY A 62 2.89 16.03 11.69
N ARG A 63 3.51 17.08 12.24
CA ARG A 63 4.56 17.86 11.55
C ARG A 63 5.92 17.17 11.41
N SER A 64 6.09 16.00 12.02
CA SER A 64 7.40 15.32 12.03
C SER A 64 7.83 14.75 10.68
N GLY A 65 6.92 14.66 9.71
CA GLY A 65 7.17 13.96 8.45
C GLY A 65 7.44 12.47 8.65
N LYS A 66 6.95 11.89 9.75
CA LYS A 66 7.13 10.48 10.11
C LYS A 66 5.80 9.79 10.24
N ALA A 67 5.82 8.48 10.03
CA ALA A 67 4.65 7.63 10.20
C ALA A 67 5.01 6.28 10.83
N ASN A 68 4.03 5.67 11.50
CA ASN A 68 4.06 4.27 11.89
C ASN A 68 3.05 3.49 11.05
N PHE A 69 3.42 2.29 10.65
CA PHE A 69 2.55 1.39 9.92
C PHE A 69 2.52 0.01 10.57
N SER A 70 1.37 -0.63 10.54
CA SER A 70 1.23 -2.04 10.88
C SER A 70 0.21 -2.72 9.98
N ALA A 71 0.46 -3.99 9.68
CA ALA A 71 -0.49 -4.85 8.96
C ALA A 71 -0.40 -6.27 9.47
N ALA A 72 -1.54 -6.99 9.37
CA ALA A 72 -1.61 -8.43 9.58
C ALA A 72 -2.08 -9.05 8.26
N LEU A 73 -1.16 -9.64 7.51
CA LEU A 73 -1.39 -10.17 6.18
C LEU A 73 -1.51 -11.70 6.24
N ASN A 74 -2.72 -12.19 6.06
CA ASN A 74 -2.97 -13.62 5.91
C ASN A 74 -2.67 -14.03 4.47
N MET A 75 -1.89 -15.07 4.29
CA MET A 75 -1.47 -15.60 3.00
C MET A 75 -1.90 -17.06 2.86
N GLU A 76 -2.46 -17.38 1.71
CA GLU A 76 -2.87 -18.73 1.35
C GLU A 76 -2.42 -19.04 -0.08
N LEU A 77 -1.93 -20.25 -0.35
CA LEU A 77 -1.61 -20.66 -1.72
C LEU A 77 -2.88 -20.64 -2.57
N SER A 78 -2.76 -20.03 -3.74
CA SER A 78 -3.87 -19.78 -4.67
C SER A 78 -3.79 -20.68 -5.91
N ASP A 79 -3.44 -21.94 -5.72
CA ASP A 79 -3.33 -22.94 -6.80
C ASP A 79 -4.69 -23.51 -7.24
N GLY A 80 -5.77 -23.11 -6.59
CA GLY A 80 -7.12 -23.60 -6.88
C GLY A 80 -7.40 -25.02 -6.41
N TRP A 81 -6.43 -25.70 -5.83
CA TRP A 81 -6.58 -27.07 -5.35
C TRP A 81 -6.94 -27.09 -3.87
N VAL A 82 -7.96 -27.85 -3.56
CA VAL A 82 -8.22 -28.26 -2.17
C VAL A 82 -7.21 -29.36 -1.86
N LEU A 83 -6.16 -29.00 -1.15
CA LEU A 83 -5.17 -29.98 -0.74
C LEU A 83 -5.78 -30.90 0.32
N THR A 84 -5.69 -32.15 0.08
CA THR A 84 -6.14 -33.22 0.99
C THR A 84 -4.94 -33.91 1.61
N LYS A 85 -5.12 -34.44 2.81
CA LYS A 85 -4.19 -35.39 3.39
C LYS A 85 -4.11 -36.64 2.52
N ASN A 86 -3.07 -37.46 2.70
CA ASN A 86 -2.88 -38.69 1.95
C ASN A 86 -4.06 -39.67 2.04
N ASN A 87 -4.93 -39.53 3.04
CA ASN A 87 -6.16 -40.30 3.22
C ASN A 87 -7.40 -39.68 2.57
N GLY A 88 -7.25 -38.52 1.87
CA GLY A 88 -8.35 -37.78 1.24
C GLY A 88 -9.05 -36.79 2.14
N ASP A 89 -8.69 -36.67 3.42
CA ASP A 89 -9.26 -35.65 4.32
C ASP A 89 -8.74 -34.27 3.99
N PHE A 90 -9.59 -33.26 4.18
CA PHE A 90 -9.18 -31.87 4.06
C PHE A 90 -8.09 -31.52 5.07
N ASP A 91 -6.99 -30.94 4.59
CA ASP A 91 -5.93 -30.38 5.43
C ASP A 91 -5.89 -28.86 5.32
N PRO A 92 -6.40 -28.12 6.32
CA PRO A 92 -6.38 -26.66 6.29
C PRO A 92 -4.95 -26.09 6.32
N ASN A 93 -3.96 -26.88 6.73
CA ASN A 93 -2.55 -26.46 6.75
C ASN A 93 -1.83 -26.74 5.43
N ALA A 94 -2.40 -27.58 4.57
CA ALA A 94 -1.78 -27.97 3.30
C ALA A 94 -1.69 -26.81 2.29
N ARG A 95 -2.46 -25.74 2.48
CA ARG A 95 -2.40 -24.52 1.67
C ARG A 95 -1.26 -23.58 2.02
N GLY A 96 -0.38 -23.96 2.91
CA GLY A 96 0.69 -23.08 3.38
C GLY A 96 0.15 -21.80 4.04
N ALA A 97 -1.07 -21.87 4.61
CA ALA A 97 -1.70 -20.75 5.27
C ALA A 97 -0.84 -20.23 6.43
N HIS A 98 -0.53 -18.95 6.40
CA HIS A 98 0.27 -18.29 7.44
C HIS A 98 -0.05 -16.80 7.51
N THR A 99 0.34 -16.18 8.61
CA THR A 99 0.11 -14.75 8.83
C THR A 99 1.42 -14.03 9.04
N HIS A 100 1.62 -12.96 8.27
CA HIS A 100 2.70 -12.01 8.52
C HIS A 100 2.19 -10.80 9.26
N HIS A 101 2.87 -10.45 10.37
CA HIS A 101 2.74 -9.11 10.95
C HIS A 101 3.89 -8.25 10.43
N VAL A 102 3.51 -7.15 9.78
CA VAL A 102 4.44 -6.17 9.19
C VAL A 102 4.37 -4.91 10.03
N THR A 103 5.50 -4.43 10.50
CA THR A 103 5.59 -3.21 11.31
C THR A 103 6.70 -2.30 10.77
N LEU A 104 6.36 -1.04 10.48
CA LEU A 104 7.31 0.01 10.14
C LEU A 104 7.16 1.14 11.15
N VAL A 105 8.27 1.50 11.80
CA VAL A 105 8.31 2.55 12.82
C VAL A 105 9.11 3.74 12.29
N ASN A 106 8.54 4.94 12.44
CA ASN A 106 9.18 6.20 12.03
C ASN A 106 9.55 6.25 10.54
N GLY A 107 8.74 5.68 9.66
CA GLY A 107 8.91 5.80 8.21
C GLY A 107 8.85 7.25 7.75
N ASP A 108 9.59 7.57 6.70
CA ASP A 108 9.64 8.90 6.10
C ASP A 108 8.40 9.15 5.24
N VAL A 109 7.73 10.29 5.46
CA VAL A 109 6.55 10.71 4.70
C VAL A 109 6.95 11.73 3.65
N THR A 110 6.61 11.47 2.39
CA THR A 110 6.79 12.40 1.27
C THR A 110 5.48 12.60 0.51
N LEU A 111 5.23 13.81 0.03
CA LEU A 111 4.08 14.09 -0.81
C LEU A 111 4.32 13.57 -2.23
N VAL A 112 3.30 12.95 -2.82
CA VAL A 112 3.27 12.50 -4.21
C VAL A 112 2.00 13.01 -4.89
N SER A 113 1.94 12.89 -6.21
CA SER A 113 0.75 13.30 -6.95
C SER A 113 -0.48 12.51 -6.48
N GLY A 114 -1.51 13.22 -6.03
CA GLY A 114 -2.76 12.63 -5.55
C GLY A 114 -2.72 11.98 -4.17
N GLY A 115 -1.61 12.16 -3.39
CA GLY A 115 -1.52 11.55 -2.07
C GLY A 115 -0.18 11.72 -1.38
N PHE A 116 0.24 10.69 -0.68
CA PHE A 116 1.54 10.67 0.00
C PHE A 116 2.14 9.24 -0.04
N GLN A 117 3.45 9.20 0.16
CA GLN A 117 4.23 7.97 0.28
C GLN A 117 4.85 7.91 1.68
N VAL A 118 4.87 6.71 2.24
CA VAL A 118 5.67 6.40 3.45
C VAL A 118 6.70 5.36 3.08
N SER A 119 7.97 5.60 3.43
CA SER A 119 9.05 4.66 3.14
C SER A 119 9.92 4.40 4.37
N GLY A 120 10.46 3.21 4.44
CA GLY A 120 11.34 2.80 5.53
C GLY A 120 11.63 1.31 5.54
N THR A 121 12.20 0.84 6.64
CA THR A 121 12.51 -0.57 6.85
C THR A 121 11.47 -1.18 7.78
N ALA A 122 10.78 -2.21 7.31
CA ALA A 122 9.78 -2.93 8.07
C ALA A 122 10.39 -4.17 8.76
N THR A 123 9.94 -4.43 9.98
CA THR A 123 10.10 -5.72 10.65
C THR A 123 8.94 -6.62 10.28
N ILE A 124 9.22 -7.88 9.96
CA ILE A 124 8.22 -8.85 9.54
C ILE A 124 8.33 -10.10 10.41
N THR A 125 7.20 -10.58 10.91
CA THR A 125 7.11 -11.87 11.58
C THR A 125 6.21 -12.82 10.79
N VAL A 126 6.37 -14.11 10.99
CA VAL A 126 5.49 -15.16 10.45
C VAL A 126 4.96 -16.00 11.60
N ASN A 127 3.64 -16.07 11.73
CA ASN A 127 2.96 -16.77 12.83
C ASN A 127 3.55 -16.42 14.23
N GLY A 128 3.92 -15.14 14.42
CA GLY A 128 4.49 -14.62 15.67
C GLY A 128 6.01 -14.78 15.84
N SER A 129 6.69 -15.48 14.94
CA SER A 129 8.15 -15.64 14.98
C SER A 129 8.83 -14.73 13.95
N PRO A 130 10.11 -14.33 14.14
CA PRO A 130 10.84 -13.56 13.14
C PRO A 130 10.83 -14.26 11.77
N ALA A 131 10.47 -13.54 10.72
CA ALA A 131 10.46 -14.10 9.37
C ALA A 131 11.87 -14.03 8.74
N PRO A 132 12.28 -15.01 7.92
CA PRO A 132 13.55 -14.97 7.19
C PRO A 132 13.68 -13.78 6.22
N ILE A 133 12.53 -13.21 5.84
CA ILE A 133 12.41 -12.03 4.97
C ILE A 133 12.47 -10.69 5.74
N SER A 134 12.79 -10.71 7.01
CA SER A 134 12.90 -9.52 7.87
C SER A 134 14.38 -9.22 8.21
N PRO A 135 14.78 -7.94 8.22
CA PRO A 135 14.02 -6.75 7.83
C PRO A 135 13.91 -6.57 6.32
N SER A 136 12.87 -5.83 5.88
CA SER A 136 12.66 -5.52 4.45
C SER A 136 12.36 -4.06 4.23
N PRO A 137 12.86 -3.44 3.15
CA PRO A 137 12.38 -2.14 2.69
C PRO A 137 10.88 -2.22 2.40
N LEU A 138 10.15 -1.19 2.79
CA LEU A 138 8.71 -1.07 2.53
C LEU A 138 8.40 0.34 2.04
N VAL A 139 7.66 0.42 0.95
CA VAL A 139 7.06 1.64 0.42
C VAL A 139 5.55 1.49 0.45
N ILE A 140 4.87 2.47 1.03
CA ILE A 140 3.42 2.54 1.17
C ILE A 140 2.98 3.81 0.45
N VAL A 141 2.15 3.68 -0.57
CA VAL A 141 1.57 4.82 -1.30
C VAL A 141 0.08 4.88 -1.00
N VAL A 142 -0.39 6.03 -0.53
CA VAL A 142 -1.81 6.31 -0.32
C VAL A 142 -2.24 7.37 -1.32
N THR A 143 -3.24 7.08 -2.12
CA THR A 143 -3.78 7.97 -3.16
C THR A 143 -5.30 8.07 -3.07
N GLY A 144 -5.90 9.09 -3.71
CA GLY A 144 -7.36 9.25 -3.77
C GLY A 144 -7.90 10.41 -2.96
N GLY A 145 -7.02 11.24 -2.37
CA GLY A 145 -7.40 12.46 -1.69
C GLY A 145 -7.79 12.28 -0.22
N THR A 146 -8.59 13.21 0.30
CA THR A 146 -8.97 13.29 1.71
C THR A 146 -10.24 12.51 2.06
N ASP A 147 -10.96 12.03 1.06
CA ASP A 147 -12.22 11.30 1.25
C ASP A 147 -11.97 9.81 1.32
N VAL A 148 -12.43 9.20 2.41
CA VAL A 148 -12.27 7.77 2.70
C VAL A 148 -12.79 6.89 1.58
N ALA A 149 -13.89 7.29 0.95
CA ALA A 149 -14.66 6.43 0.05
C ALA A 149 -13.91 5.95 -1.21
N PHE A 150 -12.81 6.62 -1.60
CA PHE A 150 -12.08 6.33 -2.85
C PHE A 150 -10.57 6.30 -2.69
N SER A 151 -10.10 6.30 -1.46
CA SER A 151 -8.65 6.25 -1.22
C SER A 151 -8.13 4.83 -1.30
N ASN A 152 -7.00 4.68 -1.98
CA ASN A 152 -6.31 3.41 -2.17
C ASN A 152 -4.99 3.41 -1.40
N VAL A 153 -4.55 2.22 -1.03
CA VAL A 153 -3.20 1.95 -0.52
C VAL A 153 -2.51 0.95 -1.43
N ALA A 154 -1.22 1.11 -1.61
CA ALA A 154 -0.36 0.16 -2.30
C ALA A 154 0.87 -0.10 -1.45
N LEU A 155 1.19 -1.36 -1.17
CA LEU A 155 2.34 -1.79 -0.39
C LEU A 155 3.35 -2.46 -1.31
N THR A 156 4.57 -1.93 -1.38
CA THR A 156 5.65 -2.52 -2.18
C THR A 156 6.79 -2.91 -1.27
N PHE A 157 7.17 -4.18 -1.30
CA PHE A 157 8.29 -4.71 -0.53
C PHE A 157 9.56 -4.76 -1.39
N GLY A 158 10.67 -4.30 -0.82
CA GLY A 158 11.99 -4.55 -1.37
C GLY A 158 12.55 -5.90 -0.93
N SER A 159 13.70 -6.30 -1.50
CA SER A 159 14.38 -7.54 -1.09
C SER A 159 14.87 -7.44 0.37
N PRO A 160 14.71 -8.53 1.17
CA PRO A 160 14.25 -9.87 0.82
C PRO A 160 12.73 -10.08 0.80
N GLY A 161 11.91 -9.11 1.26
CA GLY A 161 10.45 -9.24 1.33
C GLY A 161 9.79 -9.51 -0.02
N SER A 162 10.28 -8.89 -1.10
CA SER A 162 9.77 -9.09 -2.45
C SER A 162 9.88 -10.53 -2.95
N ASN A 163 10.80 -11.34 -2.42
CA ASN A 163 10.90 -12.75 -2.76
C ASN A 163 9.68 -13.56 -2.28
N HIS A 164 8.94 -13.03 -1.30
CA HIS A 164 7.78 -13.69 -0.71
C HIS A 164 6.46 -12.99 -1.07
N PHE A 165 6.40 -11.66 -0.97
CA PHE A 165 5.20 -10.88 -1.27
C PHE A 165 5.03 -10.56 -2.76
N GLY A 166 6.07 -10.75 -3.56
CA GLY A 166 6.12 -10.35 -4.96
C GLY A 166 6.77 -8.98 -5.15
N THR A 167 7.10 -8.68 -6.40
CA THR A 167 7.71 -7.40 -6.81
C THR A 167 6.66 -6.32 -7.10
N GLU A 168 5.43 -6.74 -7.36
CA GLU A 168 4.30 -5.84 -7.62
C GLU A 168 3.75 -5.25 -6.33
N ALA A 169 3.15 -4.08 -6.45
CA ALA A 169 2.48 -3.44 -5.32
C ALA A 169 1.23 -4.24 -4.91
N LEU A 170 1.09 -4.53 -3.63
CA LEU A 170 -0.11 -5.15 -3.07
C LEU A 170 -1.20 -4.08 -2.90
N PRO A 171 -2.28 -4.13 -3.66
CA PRO A 171 -3.36 -3.17 -3.57
C PRO A 171 -4.21 -3.38 -2.32
N GLY A 172 -4.77 -2.28 -1.84
CA GLY A 172 -5.73 -2.26 -0.77
C GLY A 172 -6.55 -0.98 -0.78
N VAL A 173 -7.44 -0.87 0.17
CA VAL A 173 -8.36 0.27 0.30
C VAL A 173 -8.24 0.92 1.68
N VAL A 174 -8.42 2.24 1.72
CA VAL A 174 -8.62 2.98 2.96
C VAL A 174 -10.09 2.88 3.34
N ARG A 175 -10.39 2.47 4.56
CA ARG A 175 -11.76 2.36 5.07
C ARG A 175 -12.11 3.41 6.10
N ARG A 176 -11.11 3.95 6.80
CA ARG A 176 -11.31 4.91 7.88
C ARG A 176 -10.17 5.90 7.96
N VAL A 177 -10.50 7.15 8.20
CA VAL A 177 -9.58 8.22 8.55
C VAL A 177 -10.04 8.84 9.87
N GLU A 178 -9.16 8.88 10.86
CA GLU A 178 -9.37 9.50 12.18
C GLU A 178 -8.41 10.70 12.29
N LYS A 179 -8.94 11.84 12.72
CA LYS A 179 -8.19 13.08 12.92
C LYS A 179 -8.16 13.47 14.39
#